data_c949d3f49753a4a0c5b52cc336083392
#
_entry.id   c949d3f49753a4a0c5b52cc336083392
#
_cell.length_a   1.000
_cell.length_b   1.000
_cell.length_c   1.000
_cell.angle_alpha   90.00
_cell.angle_beta   90.00
_cell.angle_gamma   90.00
#
_symmetry.space_group_name_H-M   'P 1'
#
loop_
_entity.id
_entity.type
_entity.pdbx_description
1 polymer ?
#
loop_
_entity_poly.entity_id
_entity_poly.type
_entity_poly.pdbx_seq_one_letter_code
_entity_poly.pdbx_strand_id
1 'polypeptide(L)'
;MKRPVVRGAAVRAIGAGLGLAAMLGASEAGAYCRTATCETQSQAWQVCTPEQLGDCGTPLWWGNQCVGFTLQKDASSQVSLADAEVVFKEAFARWTGADCGNGEHPSVSVEYQGTVECDAQEYNTEKGNANIIMFRDDSWPYGGMTNILALTTVTYTKASGQIYDADMEINSANIEGLTIGDNDVQFDLPSIATHEAGHFLGLAHSKETDATMFADYKFGTTFLRDLSDDDIAGVCAVFPPGKPVSDTCDAEPRHGFSDLCGADQPEPGEGGGCAVRGAGGEGETGSLAALAAALGVLGLAARRRRRG
;
A
#
# COMPACT_ATOMS: atom_id res chain seq x y z
N MET A 1 67.28 72.07 -19.53
CA MET A 1 67.01 71.15 -18.40
C MET A 1 65.57 70.74 -18.51
N LYS A 2 65.33 69.49 -18.98
CA LYS A 2 63.96 68.94 -19.20
C LYS A 2 63.68 67.95 -18.08
N ARG A 3 62.54 68.14 -17.35
CA ARG A 3 62.08 67.23 -16.32
C ARG A 3 61.27 66.10 -16.97
N PRO A 4 61.38 64.83 -16.55
CA PRO A 4 60.59 63.75 -17.06
C PRO A 4 59.19 63.71 -16.42
N VAL A 5 58.20 63.42 -17.24
CA VAL A 5 56.78 63.14 -16.83
C VAL A 5 56.66 61.72 -16.44
N VAL A 6 56.22 61.47 -15.19
CA VAL A 6 55.85 60.17 -14.69
C VAL A 6 54.40 59.87 -15.06
N ARG A 7 54.18 58.83 -15.87
CA ARG A 7 52.84 58.30 -16.19
C ARG A 7 52.46 57.31 -15.13
N GLY A 8 51.41 57.62 -14.39
CA GLY A 8 50.77 56.67 -13.45
C GLY A 8 49.98 55.57 -14.18
N ALA A 9 50.25 54.33 -13.85
CA ALA A 9 49.51 53.18 -14.32
C ALA A 9 48.27 52.99 -13.43
N ALA A 10 47.10 52.98 -14.04
CA ALA A 10 45.86 52.69 -13.38
C ALA A 10 45.71 51.14 -13.29
N VAL A 11 45.68 50.59 -12.08
CA VAL A 11 45.36 49.21 -11.81
C VAL A 11 43.84 49.06 -11.81
N ARG A 12 43.31 48.34 -12.78
CA ARG A 12 41.89 47.90 -12.78
C ARG A 12 41.77 46.64 -11.89
N ALA A 13 41.06 46.77 -10.79
CA ALA A 13 40.60 45.63 -9.99
C ALA A 13 39.47 44.94 -10.73
N ILE A 14 39.71 43.68 -11.14
CA ILE A 14 38.67 42.76 -11.63
C ILE A 14 38.03 42.11 -10.40
N GLY A 15 36.85 42.59 -10.05
CA GLY A 15 36.01 41.91 -9.04
C GLY A 15 35.45 40.62 -9.61
N ALA A 16 35.96 39.47 -9.16
CA ALA A 16 35.36 38.18 -9.40
C ALA A 16 34.14 38.04 -8.47
N GLY A 17 32.96 38.29 -9.00
CA GLY A 17 31.69 37.95 -8.35
C GLY A 17 31.49 36.45 -8.39
N LEU A 18 31.69 35.76 -7.25
CA LEU A 18 31.21 34.41 -7.04
C LEU A 18 29.67 34.44 -6.94
N GLY A 19 29.02 34.17 -8.04
CA GLY A 19 27.59 33.87 -8.06
C GLY A 19 27.35 32.53 -7.38
N LEU A 20 26.89 32.56 -6.13
CA LEU A 20 26.37 31.41 -5.43
C LEU A 20 25.02 31.05 -6.10
N ALA A 21 25.04 30.16 -7.10
CA ALA A 21 23.82 29.55 -7.61
C ALA A 21 23.25 28.65 -6.49
N ALA A 22 22.30 29.21 -5.75
CA ALA A 22 21.44 28.39 -4.92
C ALA A 22 20.65 27.49 -5.88
N MET A 23 21.05 26.24 -6.00
CA MET A 23 20.18 25.19 -6.52
C MET A 23 19.02 25.04 -5.53
N LEU A 24 17.96 25.78 -5.78
CA LEU A 24 16.66 25.46 -5.24
C LEU A 24 16.29 24.11 -5.90
N GLY A 25 16.60 23.01 -5.22
CA GLY A 25 15.99 21.75 -5.53
C GLY A 25 14.48 21.98 -5.42
N ALA A 26 13.79 22.07 -6.56
CA ALA A 26 12.37 21.88 -6.58
C ALA A 26 12.16 20.46 -6.02
N SER A 27 11.65 20.35 -4.80
CA SER A 27 11.02 19.10 -4.39
C SER A 27 9.92 18.89 -5.40
N GLU A 28 10.06 17.88 -6.27
CA GLU A 28 8.95 17.42 -7.06
C GLU A 28 7.84 17.12 -6.04
N ALA A 29 6.75 17.88 -6.16
CA ALA A 29 5.56 17.62 -5.36
C ALA A 29 5.01 16.29 -5.89
N GLY A 30 5.35 15.19 -5.23
CA GLY A 30 4.80 13.89 -5.53
C GLY A 30 3.27 14.00 -5.53
N ALA A 31 2.62 13.43 -6.53
CA ALA A 31 1.16 13.41 -6.64
C ALA A 31 0.55 12.22 -5.88
N TYR A 32 1.40 11.40 -5.26
CA TYR A 32 0.95 10.26 -4.46
C TYR A 32 0.02 10.70 -3.33
N CYS A 33 -0.90 9.80 -3.00
CA CYS A 33 -1.85 10.02 -1.93
C CYS A 33 -1.66 8.99 -0.82
N ARG A 34 -1.94 9.39 0.42
CA ARG A 34 -1.99 8.49 1.57
C ARG A 34 -3.43 8.30 2.02
N THR A 35 -3.75 7.11 2.46
CA THR A 35 -4.98 6.86 3.20
C THR A 35 -4.88 7.55 4.56
N ALA A 36 -5.98 8.16 5.01
CA ALA A 36 -6.01 8.92 6.28
C ALA A 36 -7.32 8.68 7.05
N THR A 37 -7.33 9.05 8.33
CA THR A 37 -8.45 8.82 9.25
C THR A 37 -9.64 9.77 9.07
N CYS A 38 -9.75 10.47 7.94
CA CYS A 38 -10.80 11.44 7.68
C CYS A 38 -12.18 10.82 7.54
N GLU A 39 -13.20 11.40 8.18
CA GLU A 39 -14.58 10.91 8.14
C GLU A 39 -15.49 11.64 7.15
N THR A 40 -15.02 12.59 6.36
CA THR A 40 -15.90 13.41 5.52
C THR A 40 -16.37 12.69 4.27
N GLN A 41 -17.66 12.76 4.02
CA GLN A 41 -18.52 11.95 3.18
C GLN A 41 -18.28 11.98 1.65
N SER A 42 -17.21 12.56 1.15
CA SER A 42 -16.94 12.62 -0.28
C SER A 42 -15.45 12.55 -0.59
N GLN A 43 -14.92 11.35 -0.72
CA GLN A 43 -13.52 11.09 -1.13
C GLN A 43 -12.41 11.55 -0.17
N ALA A 44 -12.73 11.89 1.06
CA ALA A 44 -11.80 12.49 2.01
C ALA A 44 -10.92 11.50 2.78
N TRP A 45 -10.98 10.23 2.45
CA TRP A 45 -10.05 9.22 2.96
C TRP A 45 -8.66 9.27 2.29
N GLN A 46 -8.51 10.09 1.24
CA GLN A 46 -7.25 10.31 0.53
C GLN A 46 -6.66 11.67 0.88
N VAL A 47 -5.39 11.69 1.23
CA VAL A 47 -4.60 12.92 1.43
C VAL A 47 -3.46 12.95 0.44
N CYS A 48 -3.60 13.80 -0.58
CA CYS A 48 -2.64 13.90 -1.68
C CYS A 48 -1.73 15.14 -1.58
N THR A 49 -2.01 16.07 -0.67
CA THR A 49 -1.15 17.21 -0.40
C THR A 49 -1.08 17.51 1.10
N PRO A 50 0.00 18.12 1.61
CA PRO A 50 0.10 18.51 3.01
C PRO A 50 -1.04 19.41 3.48
N GLU A 51 -1.60 20.25 2.60
CA GLU A 51 -2.69 21.16 2.90
C GLU A 51 -4.01 20.42 3.16
N GLN A 52 -4.19 19.23 2.55
CA GLN A 52 -5.36 18.37 2.77
C GLN A 52 -5.33 17.69 4.14
N LEU A 53 -4.16 17.63 4.79
CA LEU A 53 -4.03 17.10 6.16
C LEU A 53 -4.70 18.01 7.20
N GLY A 54 -5.00 19.28 6.92
CA GLY A 54 -5.50 20.28 7.81
C GLY A 54 -6.43 19.78 8.92
N ASP A 55 -7.73 19.67 8.62
CA ASP A 55 -8.74 19.18 9.58
C ASP A 55 -9.05 17.67 9.40
N CYS A 56 -8.34 17.00 8.55
CA CYS A 56 -8.71 15.69 8.00
C CYS A 56 -7.92 14.51 8.59
N GLY A 57 -7.48 14.59 9.82
CA GLY A 57 -6.97 13.42 10.52
C GLY A 57 -5.51 13.08 10.22
N THR A 58 -5.13 11.84 10.54
CA THR A 58 -3.75 11.33 10.48
C THR A 58 -3.60 10.33 9.34
N PRO A 59 -2.52 10.38 8.55
CA PRO A 59 -2.22 9.34 7.55
C PRO A 59 -2.07 7.97 8.21
N LEU A 60 -2.56 6.94 7.54
CA LEU A 60 -2.44 5.57 8.03
C LEU A 60 -0.98 5.09 7.97
N TRP A 61 -0.60 4.24 8.92
CA TRP A 61 0.74 3.70 9.02
C TRP A 61 0.75 2.40 9.83
N TRP A 62 1.64 1.48 9.48
CA TRP A 62 1.88 0.27 10.26
C TRP A 62 2.74 0.59 11.47
N GLY A 63 2.30 0.17 12.66
CA GLY A 63 3.05 0.34 13.90
C GLY A 63 4.30 -0.53 14.00
N ASN A 64 4.36 -1.60 13.21
CA ASN A 64 5.49 -2.50 13.06
C ASN A 64 6.09 -2.34 11.66
N GLN A 65 7.42 -2.32 11.55
CA GLN A 65 8.14 -2.32 10.26
C GLN A 65 8.20 -3.72 9.63
N CYS A 66 7.72 -4.73 10.32
CA CYS A 66 7.60 -6.10 9.85
C CYS A 66 6.13 -6.47 9.83
N VAL A 67 5.58 -6.71 8.64
CA VAL A 67 4.16 -7.00 8.45
C VAL A 67 4.01 -8.36 7.78
N GLY A 68 3.12 -9.21 8.32
CA GLY A 68 2.80 -10.49 7.73
C GLY A 68 1.62 -10.41 6.77
N PHE A 69 1.59 -11.30 5.81
CA PHE A 69 0.38 -11.63 5.03
C PHE A 69 0.21 -13.13 4.86
N THR A 70 -1.00 -13.56 4.66
CA THR A 70 -1.38 -14.96 4.44
C THR A 70 -2.21 -15.08 3.17
N LEU A 71 -2.31 -16.31 2.65
CA LEU A 71 -3.24 -16.62 1.58
C LEU A 71 -4.33 -17.56 2.11
N GLN A 72 -5.57 -17.31 1.74
CA GLN A 72 -6.63 -18.30 1.96
C GLN A 72 -6.28 -19.57 1.16
N LYS A 73 -6.34 -20.73 1.80
CA LYS A 73 -5.77 -22.00 1.31
C LYS A 73 -6.33 -22.50 -0.02
N ASP A 74 -7.58 -22.17 -0.33
CA ASP A 74 -8.24 -22.66 -1.53
C ASP A 74 -7.84 -21.84 -2.78
N ALA A 75 -7.23 -20.65 -2.57
CA ALA A 75 -6.85 -19.73 -3.63
C ALA A 75 -8.01 -19.43 -4.60
N SER A 76 -7.87 -19.76 -5.89
CA SER A 76 -8.92 -19.52 -6.89
C SER A 76 -9.03 -20.69 -7.87
N SER A 77 -10.21 -20.90 -8.44
CA SER A 77 -10.41 -21.80 -9.58
C SER A 77 -9.65 -21.36 -10.83
N GLN A 78 -9.27 -20.07 -10.91
CA GLN A 78 -8.56 -19.48 -12.05
C GLN A 78 -7.03 -19.43 -11.85
N VAL A 79 -6.53 -19.42 -10.61
CA VAL A 79 -5.12 -19.28 -10.26
C VAL A 79 -4.76 -20.26 -9.15
N SER A 80 -3.72 -21.08 -9.37
CA SER A 80 -3.29 -22.03 -8.35
C SER A 80 -2.72 -21.30 -7.11
N LEU A 81 -2.81 -21.97 -5.94
CA LEU A 81 -2.20 -21.42 -4.72
C LEU A 81 -0.70 -21.13 -4.88
N ALA A 82 0.03 -21.99 -5.57
CA ALA A 82 1.47 -21.79 -5.80
C ALA A 82 1.75 -20.56 -6.67
N ASP A 83 0.93 -20.33 -7.69
CA ASP A 83 1.07 -19.13 -8.53
C ASP A 83 0.65 -17.87 -7.77
N ALA A 84 -0.44 -17.93 -6.99
CA ALA A 84 -0.86 -16.83 -6.14
C ALA A 84 0.23 -16.44 -5.14
N GLU A 85 0.87 -17.42 -4.48
CA GLU A 85 1.97 -17.18 -3.56
C GLU A 85 3.12 -16.41 -4.23
N VAL A 86 3.53 -16.82 -5.43
CA VAL A 86 4.57 -16.13 -6.19
C VAL A 86 4.15 -14.70 -6.50
N VAL A 87 2.94 -14.51 -7.04
CA VAL A 87 2.43 -13.19 -7.45
C VAL A 87 2.41 -12.21 -6.28
N PHE A 88 1.85 -12.61 -5.14
CA PHE A 88 1.74 -11.68 -3.99
C PHE A 88 3.08 -11.42 -3.32
N LYS A 89 3.98 -12.41 -3.23
CA LYS A 89 5.35 -12.19 -2.78
C LYS A 89 6.10 -11.18 -3.67
N GLU A 90 5.97 -11.31 -4.99
CA GLU A 90 6.58 -10.37 -5.93
C GLU A 90 5.95 -8.98 -5.85
N ALA A 91 4.63 -8.90 -5.71
CA ALA A 91 3.92 -7.63 -5.55
C ALA A 91 4.45 -6.84 -4.33
N PHE A 92 4.52 -7.46 -3.17
CA PHE A 92 5.10 -6.82 -1.98
C PHE A 92 6.59 -6.52 -2.13
N ALA A 93 7.36 -7.41 -2.79
CA ALA A 93 8.78 -7.19 -3.02
C ALA A 93 9.06 -5.95 -3.88
N ARG A 94 8.18 -5.59 -4.82
CA ARG A 94 8.29 -4.35 -5.59
C ARG A 94 8.24 -3.11 -4.70
N TRP A 95 7.31 -3.08 -3.76
CA TRP A 95 7.15 -1.98 -2.80
C TRP A 95 8.33 -1.90 -1.81
N THR A 96 8.71 -3.03 -1.21
CA THR A 96 9.80 -3.06 -0.22
C THR A 96 11.19 -2.87 -0.84
N GLY A 97 11.33 -3.21 -2.12
CA GLY A 97 12.57 -3.05 -2.89
C GLY A 97 12.67 -1.72 -3.66
N ALA A 98 11.70 -0.81 -3.55
CA ALA A 98 11.75 0.48 -4.21
C ALA A 98 13.03 1.27 -3.85
N ASP A 99 13.64 1.95 -4.82
CA ASP A 99 14.83 2.79 -4.57
C ASP A 99 14.41 4.19 -4.09
N CYS A 100 14.53 4.44 -2.81
CA CYS A 100 14.27 5.74 -2.21
C CYS A 100 15.38 6.78 -2.46
N GLY A 101 16.32 6.46 -3.29
CA GLY A 101 17.51 7.26 -3.59
C GLY A 101 18.75 6.77 -2.86
N ASN A 102 19.91 6.92 -3.51
CA ASN A 102 21.21 6.47 -3.00
C ASN A 102 21.32 4.97 -2.70
N GLY A 103 20.46 4.13 -3.26
CA GLY A 103 20.39 2.70 -2.97
C GLY A 103 19.77 2.36 -1.62
N GLU A 104 19.03 3.28 -1.02
CA GLU A 104 18.24 3.05 0.19
C GLU A 104 16.84 2.58 -0.19
N HIS A 105 16.21 1.77 0.66
CA HIS A 105 14.90 1.18 0.45
C HIS A 105 13.93 1.59 1.56
N PRO A 106 12.60 1.44 1.35
CA PRO A 106 11.61 1.65 2.38
C PRO A 106 11.91 0.84 3.64
N SER A 107 11.82 1.46 4.81
CA SER A 107 12.07 0.80 6.09
C SER A 107 10.89 -0.09 6.52
N VAL A 108 10.54 -1.06 5.67
CA VAL A 108 9.49 -2.05 5.92
C VAL A 108 9.88 -3.40 5.34
N SER A 109 9.53 -4.48 6.03
CA SER A 109 9.61 -5.85 5.55
C SER A 109 8.20 -6.44 5.50
N VAL A 110 7.91 -7.22 4.47
CA VAL A 110 6.64 -7.95 4.36
C VAL A 110 6.93 -9.43 4.21
N GLU A 111 6.35 -10.25 5.10
CA GLU A 111 6.60 -11.68 5.15
C GLU A 111 5.34 -12.50 4.87
N TYR A 112 5.50 -13.52 4.04
CA TYR A 112 4.46 -14.52 3.83
C TYR A 112 4.45 -15.52 4.99
N GLN A 113 3.32 -15.59 5.69
CA GLN A 113 3.15 -16.45 6.88
C GLN A 113 2.48 -17.80 6.59
N GLY A 114 2.28 -18.11 5.31
CA GLY A 114 1.62 -19.36 4.90
C GLY A 114 0.15 -19.19 4.58
N THR A 115 -0.57 -20.31 4.63
CA THR A 115 -2.01 -20.36 4.30
C THR A 115 -2.88 -20.39 5.56
N VAL A 116 -4.11 -19.88 5.41
CA VAL A 116 -5.13 -19.91 6.47
C VAL A 116 -6.42 -20.56 5.97
N GLU A 117 -7.18 -21.11 6.92
CA GLU A 117 -8.53 -21.69 6.67
C GLU A 117 -9.58 -20.57 6.56
N CYS A 118 -9.37 -19.48 7.31
CA CYS A 118 -10.30 -18.35 7.34
C CYS A 118 -10.47 -17.72 5.95
N ASP A 119 -11.73 -17.47 5.57
CA ASP A 119 -12.13 -16.83 4.31
C ASP A 119 -12.95 -15.55 4.55
N ALA A 120 -12.91 -14.99 5.74
CA ALA A 120 -13.62 -13.77 6.11
C ALA A 120 -12.68 -12.57 6.22
N GLN A 121 -13.16 -11.41 5.75
CA GLN A 121 -12.56 -10.13 6.06
C GLN A 121 -12.98 -9.74 7.46
N GLU A 122 -12.04 -9.77 8.43
CA GLU A 122 -12.34 -9.51 9.84
C GLU A 122 -11.12 -9.05 10.63
N TYR A 123 -11.37 -8.31 11.70
CA TYR A 123 -10.39 -8.01 12.73
C TYR A 123 -10.94 -8.34 14.11
N ASN A 124 -10.26 -9.21 14.84
CA ASN A 124 -10.65 -9.66 16.18
C ASN A 124 -9.90 -8.86 17.25
N THR A 125 -10.62 -8.32 18.22
CA THR A 125 -10.03 -7.54 19.32
C THR A 125 -9.59 -8.38 20.52
N GLU A 126 -10.03 -9.63 20.61
CA GLU A 126 -9.79 -10.55 21.73
C GLU A 126 -9.26 -11.92 21.29
N LYS A 127 -9.24 -12.18 20.00
CA LYS A 127 -8.80 -13.44 19.38
C LYS A 127 -7.68 -13.18 18.37
N GLY A 128 -7.04 -14.23 17.90
CA GLY A 128 -5.99 -14.14 16.88
C GLY A 128 -6.50 -13.59 15.56
N ASN A 129 -5.60 -13.06 14.76
CA ASN A 129 -5.85 -12.44 13.47
C ASN A 129 -4.90 -12.98 12.40
N ALA A 130 -5.20 -12.67 11.16
CA ALA A 130 -4.30 -12.78 10.04
C ALA A 130 -4.63 -11.69 9.02
N ASN A 131 -3.62 -11.13 8.34
CA ASN A 131 -3.84 -10.28 7.19
C ASN A 131 -4.05 -11.20 5.99
N ILE A 132 -5.28 -11.36 5.52
CA ILE A 132 -5.63 -12.42 4.60
C ILE A 132 -5.80 -11.89 3.18
N ILE A 133 -5.20 -12.58 2.22
CA ILE A 133 -5.48 -12.39 0.80
C ILE A 133 -6.35 -13.54 0.33
N MET A 134 -7.54 -13.23 -0.20
CA MET A 134 -8.54 -14.23 -0.57
C MET A 134 -9.17 -13.93 -1.93
N PHE A 135 -9.55 -14.98 -2.63
CA PHE A 135 -10.28 -14.91 -3.90
C PHE A 135 -11.76 -15.17 -3.65
N ARG A 136 -12.62 -14.34 -4.21
CA ARG A 136 -14.08 -14.44 -4.10
C ARG A 136 -14.64 -15.13 -5.33
N ASP A 137 -14.41 -16.43 -5.47
CA ASP A 137 -14.83 -17.21 -6.63
C ASP A 137 -16.36 -17.40 -6.71
N ASP A 138 -17.01 -17.65 -5.58
CA ASP A 138 -18.45 -17.97 -5.56
C ASP A 138 -19.32 -16.73 -5.72
N SER A 139 -18.97 -15.64 -5.07
CA SER A 139 -19.75 -14.39 -5.15
C SER A 139 -18.94 -13.19 -4.66
N TRP A 140 -19.08 -12.05 -5.33
CA TRP A 140 -18.58 -10.77 -4.86
C TRP A 140 -19.54 -10.16 -3.84
N PRO A 141 -19.13 -9.97 -2.56
CA PRO A 141 -20.09 -9.59 -1.51
C PRO A 141 -20.53 -8.13 -1.57
N TYR A 142 -19.86 -7.30 -2.38
CA TYR A 142 -20.10 -5.86 -2.45
C TYR A 142 -21.07 -5.51 -3.61
N GLY A 143 -22.36 -5.54 -3.34
CA GLY A 143 -23.40 -5.27 -4.31
C GLY A 143 -23.26 -3.89 -4.97
N GLY A 144 -23.43 -3.83 -6.30
CA GLY A 144 -23.32 -2.58 -7.10
C GLY A 144 -21.90 -2.21 -7.51
N MET A 145 -20.88 -2.91 -7.05
CA MET A 145 -19.46 -2.71 -7.40
C MET A 145 -18.91 -3.84 -8.26
N THR A 146 -19.64 -4.25 -9.28
CA THR A 146 -19.29 -5.41 -10.14
C THR A 146 -18.11 -5.19 -11.06
N ASN A 147 -17.69 -3.94 -11.24
CA ASN A 147 -16.52 -3.54 -12.03
C ASN A 147 -15.26 -3.33 -11.20
N ILE A 148 -15.30 -3.58 -9.90
CA ILE A 148 -14.15 -3.55 -9.01
C ILE A 148 -13.41 -4.88 -9.14
N LEU A 149 -12.09 -4.84 -9.37
CA LEU A 149 -11.26 -6.03 -9.56
C LEU A 149 -10.80 -6.63 -8.25
N ALA A 150 -10.52 -5.78 -7.28
CA ALA A 150 -10.09 -6.18 -5.95
C ALA A 150 -10.42 -5.09 -4.93
N LEU A 151 -10.33 -5.44 -3.65
CA LEU A 151 -10.62 -4.56 -2.54
C LEU A 151 -9.68 -4.86 -1.39
N THR A 152 -8.93 -3.86 -0.94
CA THR A 152 -8.16 -3.95 0.31
C THR A 152 -8.88 -3.22 1.43
N THR A 153 -9.28 -3.95 2.47
CA THR A 153 -9.88 -3.39 3.68
C THR A 153 -8.83 -3.24 4.77
N VAL A 154 -8.64 -2.02 5.25
CA VAL A 154 -7.64 -1.71 6.28
C VAL A 154 -8.35 -1.32 7.58
N THR A 155 -8.08 -2.05 8.65
CA THR A 155 -8.57 -1.75 10.01
C THR A 155 -7.53 -0.94 10.76
N TYR A 156 -7.93 0.19 11.33
CA TYR A 156 -7.03 1.13 11.98
C TYR A 156 -7.68 1.85 13.16
N THR A 157 -6.86 2.42 14.05
CA THR A 157 -7.35 3.32 15.09
C THR A 157 -7.49 4.74 14.58
N LYS A 158 -8.67 5.34 14.75
CA LYS A 158 -8.94 6.74 14.36
C LYS A 158 -8.06 7.74 15.09
N ALA A 159 -7.63 7.44 16.31
CA ALA A 159 -6.87 8.35 17.15
C ALA A 159 -5.45 8.60 16.61
N SER A 160 -4.80 7.60 16.01
CA SER A 160 -3.41 7.69 15.58
C SER A 160 -3.18 7.35 14.11
N GLY A 161 -4.16 6.77 13.42
CA GLY A 161 -3.99 6.23 12.07
C GLY A 161 -3.19 4.93 12.02
N GLN A 162 -2.87 4.31 13.17
CA GLN A 162 -2.13 3.06 13.19
C GLN A 162 -2.99 1.93 12.63
N ILE A 163 -2.44 1.24 11.64
CA ILE A 163 -3.04 0.05 11.02
C ILE A 163 -2.85 -1.14 11.97
N TYR A 164 -3.90 -1.91 12.13
CA TYR A 164 -3.94 -3.12 12.95
C TYR A 164 -4.09 -4.37 12.12
N ASP A 165 -4.73 -4.25 10.95
CA ASP A 165 -5.08 -5.35 10.08
C ASP A 165 -5.33 -4.87 8.65
N ALA A 166 -5.07 -5.71 7.65
CA ALA A 166 -5.36 -5.43 6.27
C ALA A 166 -5.69 -6.71 5.51
N ASP A 167 -6.93 -6.83 5.04
CA ASP A 167 -7.40 -7.95 4.23
C ASP A 167 -7.59 -7.53 2.78
N MET A 168 -7.23 -8.42 1.87
CA MET A 168 -7.34 -8.19 0.44
C MET A 168 -8.27 -9.23 -0.19
N GLU A 169 -9.26 -8.76 -0.96
CA GLU A 169 -10.24 -9.61 -1.64
C GLU A 169 -10.13 -9.41 -3.14
N ILE A 170 -9.93 -10.48 -3.90
CA ILE A 170 -9.88 -10.48 -5.36
C ILE A 170 -11.25 -10.89 -5.89
N ASN A 171 -11.85 -10.08 -6.78
CA ASN A 171 -13.18 -10.31 -7.33
C ASN A 171 -13.16 -11.34 -8.47
N SER A 172 -12.80 -12.57 -8.17
CA SER A 172 -12.73 -13.65 -9.16
C SER A 172 -14.11 -14.18 -9.61
N ALA A 173 -15.18 -13.88 -8.87
CA ALA A 173 -16.54 -14.23 -9.25
C ALA A 173 -17.07 -13.45 -10.48
N ASN A 174 -16.70 -12.17 -10.59
CA ASN A 174 -17.22 -11.29 -11.66
C ASN A 174 -16.20 -11.07 -12.78
N ILE A 175 -14.94 -11.44 -12.57
CA ILE A 175 -13.89 -11.34 -13.57
C ILE A 175 -13.45 -12.74 -13.98
N GLU A 176 -13.60 -13.03 -15.29
CA GLU A 176 -13.07 -14.24 -15.89
C GLU A 176 -11.76 -13.91 -16.61
N GLY A 177 -10.77 -14.78 -16.51
CA GLY A 177 -9.48 -14.61 -17.19
C GLY A 177 -8.46 -13.83 -16.38
N LEU A 178 -8.32 -14.15 -15.09
CA LEU A 178 -7.12 -13.76 -14.34
C LEU A 178 -5.89 -14.36 -15.01
N THR A 179 -4.93 -13.52 -15.36
CA THR A 179 -3.69 -13.90 -16.05
C THR A 179 -2.48 -13.54 -15.21
N ILE A 180 -1.44 -14.40 -15.26
CA ILE A 180 -0.17 -14.18 -14.55
C ILE A 180 1.03 -14.06 -15.50
N GLY A 181 0.84 -14.42 -16.78
CA GLY A 181 1.87 -14.35 -17.83
C GLY A 181 1.84 -13.07 -18.66
N ASP A 182 2.70 -13.00 -19.68
CA ASP A 182 2.85 -11.83 -20.54
C ASP A 182 2.10 -11.98 -21.88
N ASN A 183 1.53 -13.15 -22.14
CA ASN A 183 0.80 -13.44 -23.37
C ASN A 183 -0.69 -13.56 -23.09
N ASP A 184 -1.50 -13.09 -24.05
CA ASP A 184 -2.96 -13.15 -23.99
C ASP A 184 -3.54 -12.56 -22.68
N VAL A 185 -2.91 -11.49 -22.19
CA VAL A 185 -3.30 -10.83 -20.95
C VAL A 185 -4.74 -10.34 -21.01
N GLN A 186 -5.51 -10.68 -19.98
CA GLN A 186 -6.88 -10.19 -19.78
C GLN A 186 -6.92 -9.32 -18.51
N PHE A 187 -7.19 -9.93 -17.36
CA PHE A 187 -7.06 -9.28 -16.06
C PHE A 187 -5.75 -9.72 -15.43
N ASP A 188 -4.78 -8.84 -15.45
CA ASP A 188 -3.42 -9.14 -14.97
C ASP A 188 -3.35 -9.19 -13.45
N LEU A 189 -3.31 -10.38 -12.87
CA LEU A 189 -3.24 -10.55 -11.42
C LEU A 189 -1.99 -9.89 -10.79
N PRO A 190 -0.79 -9.94 -11.40
CA PRO A 190 0.37 -9.21 -10.86
C PRO A 190 0.14 -7.70 -10.77
N SER A 191 -0.53 -7.07 -11.76
CA SER A 191 -0.90 -5.65 -11.70
C SER A 191 -1.89 -5.37 -10.57
N ILE A 192 -2.94 -6.19 -10.46
CA ILE A 192 -3.95 -6.07 -9.40
C ILE A 192 -3.28 -6.23 -8.03
N ALA A 193 -2.49 -7.28 -7.84
CA ALA A 193 -1.79 -7.56 -6.58
C ALA A 193 -0.83 -6.43 -6.18
N THR A 194 -0.09 -5.85 -7.14
CA THR A 194 0.84 -4.75 -6.85
C THR A 194 0.08 -3.49 -6.43
N HIS A 195 -1.04 -3.17 -7.08
CA HIS A 195 -1.91 -2.06 -6.70
C HIS A 195 -2.47 -2.25 -5.28
N GLU A 196 -3.09 -3.39 -5.00
CA GLU A 196 -3.69 -3.68 -3.69
C GLU A 196 -2.64 -3.74 -2.56
N ALA A 197 -1.42 -4.21 -2.86
CA ALA A 197 -0.32 -4.18 -1.91
C ALA A 197 0.06 -2.74 -1.50
N GLY A 198 -0.10 -1.76 -2.39
CA GLY A 198 0.05 -0.34 -2.05
C GLY A 198 -0.99 0.13 -1.03
N HIS A 199 -2.26 -0.27 -1.20
CA HIS A 199 -3.31 0.02 -0.21
C HIS A 199 -3.04 -0.66 1.14
N PHE A 200 -2.62 -1.92 1.10
CA PHE A 200 -2.19 -2.67 2.29
C PHE A 200 -1.09 -1.92 3.07
N LEU A 201 -0.18 -1.26 2.38
CA LEU A 201 0.90 -0.49 2.97
C LEU A 201 0.49 0.94 3.39
N GLY A 202 -0.76 1.35 3.16
CA GLY A 202 -1.31 2.65 3.61
C GLY A 202 -1.32 3.74 2.54
N LEU A 203 -1.05 3.41 1.27
CA LEU A 203 -1.20 4.32 0.15
C LEU A 203 -2.67 4.42 -0.29
N ALA A 204 -3.03 5.54 -0.87
CA ALA A 204 -4.30 5.77 -1.52
C ALA A 204 -4.09 5.91 -3.05
N HIS A 205 -5.18 6.03 -3.82
CA HIS A 205 -5.06 6.19 -5.25
C HIS A 205 -4.27 7.44 -5.63
N SER A 206 -3.34 7.29 -6.58
CA SER A 206 -2.64 8.40 -7.22
C SER A 206 -3.51 9.08 -8.27
N LYS A 207 -3.19 10.34 -8.58
CA LYS A 207 -3.77 11.08 -9.70
C LYS A 207 -2.96 10.91 -10.99
N GLU A 208 -1.74 10.38 -10.89
CA GLU A 208 -0.89 10.10 -12.03
C GLU A 208 -1.36 8.82 -12.74
N THR A 209 -1.62 8.95 -14.04
CA THR A 209 -2.25 7.88 -14.84
C THR A 209 -1.31 6.73 -15.19
N ASP A 210 -0.03 6.89 -14.97
CA ASP A 210 1.02 5.88 -15.13
C ASP A 210 1.48 5.25 -13.81
N ALA A 211 0.92 5.71 -12.67
CA ALA A 211 1.21 5.14 -11.38
C ALA A 211 0.51 3.78 -11.19
N THR A 212 1.18 2.87 -10.48
CA THR A 212 0.57 1.63 -9.99
C THR A 212 -0.66 1.92 -9.13
N MET A 213 -0.63 3.00 -8.33
CA MET A 213 -1.77 3.42 -7.51
C MET A 213 -2.85 4.20 -8.25
N PHE A 214 -2.82 4.28 -9.60
CA PHE A 214 -3.93 4.85 -10.35
C PHE A 214 -5.18 3.96 -10.23
N ALA A 215 -6.36 4.56 -9.99
CA ALA A 215 -7.58 3.84 -9.62
C ALA A 215 -8.18 2.96 -10.74
N ASP A 216 -7.81 3.20 -11.99
CA ASP A 216 -8.42 2.53 -13.13
C ASP A 216 -7.43 1.57 -13.81
N TYR A 217 -7.84 0.31 -13.90
CA TYR A 217 -7.10 -0.72 -14.64
C TYR A 217 -7.51 -0.74 -16.12
N LYS A 218 -6.52 -0.84 -16.99
CA LYS A 218 -6.73 -1.01 -18.43
C LYS A 218 -6.66 -2.49 -18.79
N PHE A 219 -7.80 -3.06 -19.18
CA PHE A 219 -7.91 -4.45 -19.61
C PHE A 219 -6.88 -4.82 -20.68
N GLY A 220 -6.25 -5.98 -20.52
CA GLY A 220 -5.27 -6.50 -21.47
C GLY A 220 -3.87 -5.87 -21.34
N THR A 221 -3.55 -5.23 -20.21
CA THR A 221 -2.25 -4.61 -19.97
C THR A 221 -1.61 -5.07 -18.67
N THR A 222 -0.30 -4.88 -18.57
CA THR A 222 0.53 -5.23 -17.40
C THR A 222 1.15 -3.99 -16.75
N PHE A 223 0.66 -2.78 -17.08
CA PHE A 223 1.34 -1.52 -16.76
C PHE A 223 1.39 -1.18 -15.26
N LEU A 224 0.50 -1.75 -14.44
CA LEU A 224 0.52 -1.55 -12.99
C LEU A 224 1.43 -2.56 -12.25
N ARG A 225 2.19 -3.39 -12.96
CA ARG A 225 3.15 -4.30 -12.32
C ARG A 225 4.34 -3.58 -11.72
N ASP A 226 4.79 -2.51 -12.36
CA ASP A 226 6.01 -1.80 -12.00
C ASP A 226 5.68 -0.42 -11.43
N LEU A 227 6.33 -0.08 -10.32
CA LEU A 227 6.11 1.20 -9.63
C LEU A 227 6.61 2.36 -10.48
N SER A 228 5.80 3.41 -10.58
CA SER A 228 6.20 4.71 -11.12
C SER A 228 7.03 5.51 -10.10
N ASP A 229 7.62 6.62 -10.53
CA ASP A 229 8.32 7.55 -9.62
C ASP A 229 7.39 8.09 -8.52
N ASP A 230 6.09 8.27 -8.83
CA ASP A 230 5.07 8.70 -7.87
C ASP A 230 4.81 7.64 -6.79
N ASP A 231 4.68 6.38 -7.18
CA ASP A 231 4.51 5.26 -6.25
C ASP A 231 5.73 5.11 -5.34
N ILE A 232 6.93 5.20 -5.91
CA ILE A 232 8.20 5.15 -5.17
C ILE A 232 8.28 6.28 -4.16
N ALA A 233 7.97 7.52 -4.57
CA ALA A 233 7.92 8.65 -3.66
C ALA A 233 6.91 8.43 -2.53
N GLY A 234 5.76 7.81 -2.85
CA GLY A 234 4.71 7.47 -1.90
C GLY A 234 5.18 6.48 -0.84
N VAL A 235 5.70 5.33 -1.23
CA VAL A 235 6.16 4.30 -0.28
C VAL A 235 7.35 4.77 0.55
N CYS A 236 8.28 5.53 -0.03
CA CYS A 236 9.41 6.10 0.69
C CYS A 236 8.97 7.18 1.71
N ALA A 237 7.86 7.87 1.45
CA ALA A 237 7.28 8.81 2.42
C ALA A 237 6.53 8.10 3.56
N VAL A 238 5.89 6.95 3.28
CA VAL A 238 5.22 6.13 4.31
C VAL A 238 6.26 5.45 5.21
N PHE A 239 7.31 4.89 4.60
CA PHE A 239 8.38 4.15 5.27
C PHE A 239 9.74 4.80 4.98
N PRO A 240 10.04 5.96 5.59
CA PRO A 240 11.28 6.65 5.30
C PRO A 240 12.51 5.76 5.47
N PRO A 241 13.45 5.77 4.50
CA PRO A 241 14.65 4.95 4.56
C PRO A 241 15.55 5.31 5.74
N GLY A 242 16.52 4.43 6.04
CA GLY A 242 17.50 4.66 7.09
C GLY A 242 17.05 4.29 8.50
N LYS A 243 15.84 3.76 8.68
CA LYS A 243 15.44 3.11 9.92
C LYS A 243 15.74 1.61 9.78
N PRO A 244 16.54 1.02 10.66
CA PRO A 244 16.82 -0.41 10.56
C PRO A 244 15.51 -1.20 10.76
N VAL A 245 15.15 -2.01 9.78
CA VAL A 245 14.20 -3.11 10.00
C VAL A 245 14.92 -4.13 10.86
N SER A 246 14.27 -4.64 11.90
CA SER A 246 14.89 -5.63 12.80
C SER A 246 15.34 -6.86 12.01
N ASP A 247 16.53 -7.38 12.29
CA ASP A 247 17.02 -8.64 11.73
C ASP A 247 16.12 -9.83 12.13
N THR A 248 15.37 -9.67 13.21
CA THR A 248 14.30 -10.59 13.60
C THR A 248 12.97 -9.91 13.31
N CYS A 249 12.47 -10.11 12.09
CA CYS A 249 11.16 -9.65 11.69
C CYS A 249 10.11 -10.42 12.49
N ASP A 250 9.37 -9.74 13.34
CA ASP A 250 8.20 -10.28 14.02
C ASP A 250 6.96 -9.78 13.29
N ALA A 251 6.48 -10.61 12.38
CA ALA A 251 5.31 -10.32 11.55
C ALA A 251 4.00 -10.80 12.19
N GLU A 252 4.04 -11.17 13.47
CA GLU A 252 2.85 -11.67 14.18
C GLU A 252 1.77 -10.58 14.23
N PRO A 253 0.54 -10.89 13.79
CA PRO A 253 -0.58 -9.97 13.86
C PRO A 253 -0.93 -9.59 15.29
N ARG A 254 -1.57 -8.42 15.44
CA ARG A 254 -2.06 -7.99 16.75
C ARG A 254 -3.02 -9.03 17.31
N HIS A 255 -2.92 -9.32 18.61
CA HIS A 255 -3.65 -10.37 19.37
C HIS A 255 -3.24 -11.80 19.04
N GLY A 256 -2.12 -11.98 18.32
CA GLY A 256 -1.60 -13.28 17.94
C GLY A 256 -2.07 -13.75 16.55
N PHE A 257 -1.35 -14.69 15.99
CA PHE A 257 -1.70 -15.30 14.71
C PHE A 257 -2.78 -16.39 14.90
N SER A 258 -3.76 -16.43 14.00
CA SER A 258 -4.69 -17.54 13.86
C SER A 258 -4.95 -17.85 12.39
N ASP A 259 -4.99 -19.14 12.07
CA ASP A 259 -5.42 -19.65 10.76
C ASP A 259 -6.95 -19.81 10.64
N LEU A 260 -7.68 -19.67 11.76
CA LEU A 260 -9.14 -19.80 11.82
C LEU A 260 -9.81 -18.43 11.93
N CYS A 261 -10.98 -18.29 11.32
CA CYS A 261 -11.82 -17.12 11.56
C CYS A 261 -12.22 -17.00 13.03
N GLY A 262 -12.45 -15.79 13.52
CA GLY A 262 -12.74 -15.50 14.91
C GLY A 262 -13.94 -16.29 15.47
N ALA A 263 -14.95 -16.58 14.63
CA ALA A 263 -16.09 -17.40 15.00
C ALA A 263 -15.71 -18.85 15.32
N ASP A 264 -14.65 -19.38 14.69
CA ASP A 264 -14.19 -20.76 14.80
C ASP A 264 -13.05 -20.94 15.81
N GLN A 265 -12.50 -19.84 16.31
CA GLN A 265 -11.47 -19.87 17.35
C GLN A 265 -12.09 -20.19 18.71
N PRO A 266 -11.38 -20.95 19.59
CA PRO A 266 -11.85 -21.23 20.94
C PRO A 266 -12.02 -19.92 21.74
N GLU A 267 -13.00 -19.90 22.65
CA GLU A 267 -13.21 -18.74 23.52
C GLU A 267 -11.99 -18.50 24.43
N PRO A 268 -11.63 -17.23 24.70
CA PRO A 268 -10.53 -16.89 25.59
C PRO A 268 -10.75 -17.53 26.98
N GLY A 269 -10.01 -18.57 27.30
CA GLY A 269 -10.09 -19.28 28.60
C GLY A 269 -10.52 -20.76 28.53
N GLU A 270 -10.94 -21.30 27.39
CA GLU A 270 -11.25 -22.72 27.24
C GLU A 270 -10.04 -23.64 26.97
N GLY A 271 -8.89 -23.05 26.60
CA GLY A 271 -7.62 -23.75 26.44
C GLY A 271 -6.92 -23.93 27.79
N GLY A 272 -6.96 -25.14 28.34
CA GLY A 272 -6.26 -25.50 29.61
C GLY A 272 -4.73 -25.46 29.48
N GLY A 273 -4.15 -24.27 29.39
CA GLY A 273 -2.71 -24.00 29.48
C GLY A 273 -2.46 -22.90 30.49
N CYS A 274 -1.54 -23.12 31.45
CA CYS A 274 -1.17 -22.13 32.45
C CYS A 274 -0.53 -20.91 31.76
N ALA A 275 -1.33 -19.93 31.40
CA ALA A 275 -0.84 -18.62 30.96
C ALA A 275 -0.50 -17.77 32.18
N VAL A 276 0.76 -17.41 32.33
CA VAL A 276 1.20 -16.38 33.30
C VAL A 276 0.66 -15.05 32.83
N ARG A 277 -0.34 -14.54 33.53
CA ARG A 277 -0.92 -13.22 33.30
C ARG A 277 0.12 -12.15 33.59
N GLY A 278 0.68 -11.52 32.57
CA GLY A 278 1.38 -10.25 32.68
C GLY A 278 0.35 -9.14 32.92
N ALA A 279 0.40 -8.53 34.11
CA ALA A 279 -0.41 -7.36 34.43
C ALA A 279 0.10 -6.13 33.67
N GLY A 280 -0.73 -5.53 32.81
CA GLY A 280 -0.41 -4.27 32.16
C GLY A 280 -1.24 -4.03 30.89
N GLY A 281 -2.56 -4.02 30.99
CA GLY A 281 -3.44 -3.60 29.91
C GLY A 281 -3.97 -2.21 30.18
N GLU A 282 -3.42 -1.20 29.56
CA GLU A 282 -4.12 0.09 29.41
C GLU A 282 -5.25 -0.10 28.41
N GLY A 283 -6.48 0.13 28.88
CA GLY A 283 -7.67 -0.01 28.04
C GLY A 283 -7.69 1.07 26.96
N GLU A 284 -7.38 0.70 25.73
CA GLU A 284 -7.60 1.54 24.56
C GLU A 284 -9.10 1.55 24.23
N THR A 285 -9.80 2.59 24.68
CA THR A 285 -11.13 2.93 24.19
C THR A 285 -11.04 3.70 22.86
N GLY A 286 -10.21 3.24 21.94
CA GLY A 286 -10.10 3.80 20.60
C GLY A 286 -11.19 3.24 19.68
N SER A 287 -11.95 4.12 19.03
CA SER A 287 -12.89 3.71 17.98
C SER A 287 -12.11 3.12 16.81
N LEU A 288 -12.29 1.84 16.51
CA LEU A 288 -11.75 1.21 15.30
C LEU A 288 -12.57 1.66 14.08
N ALA A 289 -11.92 1.78 12.96
CA ALA A 289 -12.55 2.01 11.67
C ALA A 289 -11.96 1.06 10.65
N ALA A 290 -12.78 0.54 9.76
CA ALA A 290 -12.36 -0.16 8.57
C ALA A 290 -12.57 0.74 7.35
N LEU A 291 -11.61 0.75 6.47
CA LEU A 291 -11.66 1.45 5.20
C LEU A 291 -11.35 0.47 4.09
N ALA A 292 -12.19 0.46 3.05
CA ALA A 292 -11.99 -0.32 1.87
C ALA A 292 -11.49 0.57 0.73
N ALA A 293 -10.42 0.17 0.08
CA ALA A 293 -9.88 0.79 -1.13
C ALA A 293 -9.88 -0.24 -2.26
N ALA A 294 -10.21 0.17 -3.47
CA ALA A 294 -10.52 -0.74 -4.54
C ALA A 294 -9.99 -0.28 -5.90
N LEU A 295 -9.51 -1.24 -6.68
CA LEU A 295 -9.17 -1.06 -8.08
C LEU A 295 -10.40 -1.31 -8.97
N GLY A 296 -10.75 -0.36 -9.83
CA GLY A 296 -11.87 -0.46 -10.77
C GLY A 296 -11.43 -0.59 -12.23
N VAL A 297 -12.33 -1.12 -13.09
CA VAL A 297 -12.12 -1.16 -14.53
C VAL A 297 -12.81 0.02 -15.20
N LEU A 298 -12.08 0.79 -16.00
CA LEU A 298 -12.71 1.71 -16.97
C LEU A 298 -13.52 0.91 -18.00
N GLY A 299 -14.83 0.94 -17.84
CA GLY A 299 -15.75 0.25 -18.73
C GLY A 299 -15.76 0.84 -20.12
N LEU A 300 -14.98 0.29 -21.04
CA LEU A 300 -15.24 0.40 -22.47
C LEU A 300 -16.48 -0.46 -22.78
N ALA A 301 -17.67 0.14 -22.68
CA ALA A 301 -18.90 -0.45 -23.16
C ALA A 301 -18.80 -0.66 -24.67
N ALA A 302 -18.30 -1.81 -25.10
CA ALA A 302 -18.41 -2.26 -26.47
C ALA A 302 -19.90 -2.50 -26.74
N ARG A 303 -20.57 -1.48 -27.31
CA ARG A 303 -21.89 -1.64 -27.89
C ARG A 303 -21.83 -2.74 -28.93
N ARG A 304 -22.16 -3.97 -28.55
CA ARG A 304 -22.55 -5.03 -29.51
C ARG A 304 -23.77 -4.53 -30.29
N ARG A 305 -23.54 -3.97 -31.50
CA ARG A 305 -24.58 -3.82 -32.50
C ARG A 305 -25.04 -5.23 -32.84
N ARG A 306 -26.21 -5.62 -32.32
CA ARG A 306 -26.99 -6.71 -32.90
C ARG A 306 -27.37 -6.26 -34.31
N ARG A 307 -26.81 -6.89 -35.35
CA ARG A 307 -27.35 -6.89 -36.68
C ARG A 307 -28.50 -7.90 -36.68
N GLY A 308 -29.72 -7.42 -36.85
CA GLY A 308 -30.86 -8.20 -37.28
C GLY A 308 -30.76 -8.53 -38.76
#